data_4f10147a3a0d988aeccf3540cef9158b
#
_entry.id   4f10147a3a0d988aeccf3540cef9158b
#
_cell.length_a   1.000
_cell.length_b   1.000
_cell.length_c   1.000
_cell.angle_alpha   90.00
_cell.angle_beta   90.00
_cell.angle_gamma   90.00
#
_symmetry.space_group_name_H-M   'P 1'
#
loop_
_entity.id
_entity.type
_entity.pdbx_description
1 polymer ?
#
loop_
_entity_poly.entity_id
_entity_poly.type
_entity_poly.pdbx_seq_one_letter_code
_entity_poly.pdbx_strand_id
1 'polypeptide(L)'
;MTEWINMENFKQKAYNVFELFDRQWAIVTAGSIEHYNSCTVGWGSLGNLWGPTGRSRPTVTVYVHPARYTCEFLEQGDTFTVSFYPPEYKRALGYIGSHSGRDGDKTAAAGLTPVAFGQGVTYAEANLTFLCKKLYQHQFTAEDLAPEVQAYYASMPQVYPDFHGGWQPHIAFVGEIIDVIDKR
;
A
#
# COMPACT_ATOMS: atom_id res chain seq x y z
N MET A 1 21.14 -17.34 0.97
CA MET A 1 21.30 -16.19 1.89
C MET A 1 20.66 -15.01 1.19
N THR A 2 19.54 -14.50 1.71
CA THR A 2 18.87 -13.32 1.15
C THR A 2 19.74 -12.12 1.51
N GLU A 3 20.38 -11.50 0.53
CA GLU A 3 21.08 -10.24 0.78
C GLU A 3 20.03 -9.18 1.16
N TRP A 4 20.03 -8.82 2.42
CA TRP A 4 19.30 -7.68 2.92
C TRP A 4 19.95 -6.44 2.30
N ILE A 5 19.20 -5.71 1.48
CA ILE A 5 19.71 -4.46 0.96
C ILE A 5 19.75 -3.48 2.11
N ASN A 6 20.96 -3.04 2.42
CA ASN A 6 21.19 -2.01 3.42
C ASN A 6 20.39 -0.74 3.04
N MET A 7 19.73 -0.12 4.01
CA MET A 7 18.98 1.14 3.87
C MET A 7 19.79 2.27 3.21
N GLU A 8 21.12 2.20 3.21
CA GLU A 8 21.97 3.14 2.50
C GLU A 8 21.93 2.99 0.98
N ASN A 9 21.69 1.80 0.47
CA ASN A 9 21.80 1.48 -0.95
C ASN A 9 20.47 1.53 -1.71
N PHE A 10 19.31 1.39 -1.03
CA PHE A 10 18.03 1.34 -1.74
C PHE A 10 17.72 2.65 -2.49
N LYS A 11 18.13 3.80 -1.95
CA LYS A 11 17.96 5.11 -2.61
C LYS A 11 18.76 5.28 -3.92
N GLN A 12 19.76 4.45 -4.13
CA GLN A 12 20.60 4.46 -5.34
C GLN A 12 20.02 3.57 -6.44
N LYS A 13 19.03 2.73 -6.12
CA LYS A 13 18.35 1.89 -7.11
C LYS A 13 17.34 2.69 -7.92
N ALA A 14 17.17 2.29 -9.16
CA ALA A 14 16.11 2.82 -10.01
C ALA A 14 14.78 2.14 -9.69
N TYR A 15 13.75 2.92 -9.41
CA TYR A 15 12.38 2.46 -9.25
C TYR A 15 11.49 3.11 -10.32
N ASN A 16 10.94 2.30 -11.21
CA ASN A 16 9.91 2.79 -12.13
C ASN A 16 8.56 2.79 -11.39
N VAL A 17 8.20 3.93 -10.82
CA VAL A 17 7.00 4.09 -9.98
C VAL A 17 5.72 3.78 -10.76
N PHE A 18 5.64 4.16 -12.04
CA PHE A 18 4.49 3.87 -12.89
C PHE A 18 4.34 2.37 -13.15
N GLU A 19 5.44 1.66 -13.39
CA GLU A 19 5.42 0.21 -13.53
C GLU A 19 5.00 -0.48 -12.24
N LEU A 20 5.58 -0.06 -11.10
CA LEU A 20 5.31 -0.64 -9.80
C LEU A 20 3.83 -0.54 -9.41
N PHE A 21 3.23 0.66 -9.51
CA PHE A 21 1.85 0.85 -9.05
C PHE A 21 0.81 0.58 -10.13
N ASP A 22 0.94 1.15 -11.33
CA ASP A 22 -0.10 1.07 -12.34
C ASP A 22 -0.18 -0.34 -12.96
N ARG A 23 0.96 -0.99 -13.23
CA ARG A 23 1.00 -2.28 -13.90
C ARG A 23 1.14 -3.47 -12.96
N GLN A 24 2.11 -3.43 -12.03
CA GLN A 24 2.35 -4.55 -11.12
C GLN A 24 1.32 -4.58 -10.00
N TRP A 25 0.90 -3.43 -9.49
CA TRP A 25 0.14 -3.21 -8.29
C TRP A 25 0.94 -3.55 -7.03
N ALA A 26 0.52 -2.98 -5.91
CA ALA A 26 1.09 -3.30 -4.61
C ALA A 26 0.05 -3.93 -3.69
N ILE A 27 0.52 -4.73 -2.73
CA ILE A 27 -0.26 -5.06 -1.54
C ILE A 27 0.20 -4.12 -0.42
N VAL A 28 -0.75 -3.38 0.14
CA VAL A 28 -0.57 -2.62 1.38
C VAL A 28 -1.07 -3.47 2.52
N THR A 29 -0.23 -3.66 3.55
CA THR A 29 -0.58 -4.44 4.74
C THR A 29 -0.32 -3.62 5.99
N ALA A 30 -1.27 -3.61 6.92
CA ALA A 30 -1.15 -2.95 8.22
C ALA A 30 -1.60 -3.88 9.34
N GLY A 31 -1.05 -3.69 10.53
CA GLY A 31 -1.22 -4.54 11.71
C GLY A 31 0.01 -5.37 12.05
N SER A 32 -0.13 -6.27 13.02
CA SER A 32 0.90 -7.23 13.45
C SER A 32 0.70 -8.60 12.81
N ILE A 33 1.69 -9.49 12.92
CA ILE A 33 1.58 -10.85 12.33
C ILE A 33 0.40 -11.64 12.93
N GLU A 34 -0.02 -11.33 14.13
CA GLU A 34 -1.17 -11.96 14.79
C GLU A 34 -2.50 -11.35 14.37
N HIS A 35 -2.49 -10.10 13.95
CA HIS A 35 -3.70 -9.37 13.57
C HIS A 35 -3.40 -8.28 12.55
N TYR A 36 -3.63 -8.57 11.28
CA TYR A 36 -3.37 -7.69 10.14
C TYR A 36 -4.48 -7.76 9.09
N ASN A 37 -4.48 -6.78 8.22
CA ASN A 37 -5.25 -6.84 6.99
C ASN A 37 -4.49 -6.23 5.82
N SER A 38 -4.84 -6.64 4.61
CA SER A 38 -4.18 -6.23 3.38
C SER A 38 -5.18 -5.82 2.31
N CYS A 39 -4.79 -4.90 1.44
CA CYS A 39 -5.52 -4.60 0.21
C CYS A 39 -4.57 -4.34 -0.94
N THR A 40 -5.05 -4.59 -2.15
CA THR A 40 -4.31 -4.26 -3.36
C THR A 40 -4.57 -2.82 -3.74
N VAL A 41 -3.50 -2.09 -4.07
CA VAL A 41 -3.54 -0.72 -4.57
C VAL A 41 -2.79 -0.60 -5.89
N GLY A 42 -3.35 0.18 -6.81
CA GLY A 42 -2.70 0.57 -8.07
C GLY A 42 -2.21 2.02 -8.05
N TRP A 43 -2.46 2.76 -6.97
CA TRP A 43 -2.11 4.16 -6.85
C TRP A 43 -1.10 4.39 -5.74
N GLY A 44 -0.01 5.07 -6.07
CA GLY A 44 1.04 5.38 -5.12
C GLY A 44 2.15 6.21 -5.72
N SER A 45 3.06 6.66 -4.86
CA SER A 45 4.24 7.42 -5.25
C SER A 45 5.41 7.13 -4.34
N LEU A 46 6.62 7.31 -4.85
CA LEU A 46 7.86 7.32 -4.10
C LEU A 46 8.47 8.71 -4.16
N GLY A 47 9.03 9.18 -3.06
CA GLY A 47 9.62 10.51 -3.02
C GLY A 47 10.42 10.78 -1.75
N ASN A 48 10.66 12.06 -1.50
CA ASN A 48 11.33 12.53 -0.31
C ASN A 48 10.54 13.69 0.30
N LEU A 49 10.30 13.64 1.60
CA LEU A 49 9.61 14.69 2.35
C LEU A 49 10.35 15.00 3.66
N TRP A 50 10.06 16.16 4.22
CA TRP A 50 10.43 16.56 5.58
C TRP A 50 11.90 16.29 5.97
N GLY A 51 12.75 17.21 5.60
CA GLY A 51 14.15 17.20 5.96
C GLY A 51 14.96 18.16 5.07
N PRO A 52 16.20 18.48 5.46
CA PRO A 52 17.07 19.32 4.68
C PRO A 52 17.47 18.62 3.36
N THR A 53 17.83 19.39 2.36
CA THR A 53 18.30 18.88 1.06
C THR A 53 19.40 17.83 1.23
N GLY A 54 19.25 16.69 0.58
CA GLY A 54 20.15 15.54 0.68
C GLY A 54 19.97 14.66 1.92
N ARG A 55 19.14 15.08 2.90
CA ARG A 55 18.81 14.34 4.13
C ARG A 55 17.31 14.26 4.39
N SER A 56 16.49 14.51 3.39
CA SER A 56 15.04 14.32 3.49
C SER A 56 14.68 12.84 3.67
N ARG A 57 13.53 12.61 4.29
CA ARG A 57 13.02 11.26 4.54
C ARG A 57 12.56 10.62 3.24
N PRO A 58 13.01 9.40 2.91
CA PRO A 58 12.44 8.66 1.80
C PRO A 58 11.01 8.24 2.16
N THR A 59 10.08 8.46 1.27
CA THR A 59 8.67 8.20 1.55
C THR A 59 8.02 7.38 0.45
N VAL A 60 7.04 6.58 0.86
CA VAL A 60 6.02 6.05 -0.03
C VAL A 60 4.67 6.65 0.37
N THR A 61 3.88 7.04 -0.62
CA THR A 61 2.48 7.38 -0.44
C THR A 61 1.62 6.34 -1.13
N VAL A 62 0.62 5.83 -0.42
CA VAL A 62 -0.40 4.94 -0.98
C VAL A 62 -1.79 5.55 -0.77
N TYR A 63 -2.69 5.26 -1.69
CA TYR A 63 -4.05 5.78 -1.66
C TYR A 63 -5.02 4.62 -1.46
N VAL A 64 -5.72 4.62 -0.33
CA VAL A 64 -6.64 3.54 0.05
C VAL A 64 -8.05 4.09 0.18
N HIS A 65 -9.01 3.43 -0.46
CA HIS A 65 -10.42 3.82 -0.36
C HIS A 65 -10.96 3.51 1.04
N PRO A 66 -11.72 4.42 1.69
CA PRO A 66 -12.16 4.27 3.09
C PRO A 66 -13.03 3.03 3.33
N ALA A 67 -13.75 2.51 2.33
CA ALA A 67 -14.52 1.27 2.45
C ALA A 67 -13.66 0.00 2.56
N ARG A 68 -12.36 0.07 2.32
CA ARG A 68 -11.46 -1.09 2.47
C ARG A 68 -11.19 -1.37 3.94
N TYR A 69 -11.37 -2.62 4.36
CA TYR A 69 -11.11 -3.02 5.76
C TYR A 69 -9.68 -2.70 6.23
N THR A 70 -8.71 -2.77 5.33
CA THR A 70 -7.32 -2.38 5.60
C THR A 70 -7.18 -0.92 6.06
N CYS A 71 -8.14 -0.05 5.68
CA CYS A 71 -8.13 1.35 6.08
C CYS A 71 -8.17 1.51 7.61
N GLU A 72 -9.01 0.70 8.29
CA GLU A 72 -9.10 0.71 9.77
C GLU A 72 -7.75 0.37 10.42
N PHE A 73 -7.02 -0.59 9.86
CA PHE A 73 -5.67 -0.95 10.33
C PHE A 73 -4.65 0.16 10.09
N LEU A 74 -4.72 0.80 8.91
CA LEU A 74 -3.84 1.92 8.56
C LEU A 74 -4.10 3.14 9.43
N GLU A 75 -5.35 3.44 9.75
CA GLU A 75 -5.72 4.57 10.60
C GLU A 75 -5.24 4.39 12.03
N GLN A 76 -5.36 3.19 12.58
CA GLN A 76 -5.01 2.87 13.96
C GLN A 76 -3.52 2.58 14.15
N GLY A 77 -2.85 2.02 13.12
CA GLY A 77 -1.46 1.60 13.21
C GLY A 77 -0.45 2.71 12.92
N ASP A 78 0.76 2.55 13.46
CA ASP A 78 1.88 3.45 13.22
C ASP A 78 2.79 2.99 12.08
N THR A 79 2.64 1.74 11.64
CA THR A 79 3.45 1.13 10.58
C THR A 79 2.59 0.40 9.57
N PHE A 80 3.08 0.33 8.35
CA PHE A 80 2.51 -0.49 7.27
C PHE A 80 3.60 -0.94 6.31
N THR A 81 3.30 -1.95 5.50
CA THR A 81 4.18 -2.38 4.42
C THR A 81 3.55 -2.13 3.06
N VAL A 82 4.41 -1.91 2.07
CA VAL A 82 4.02 -1.83 0.65
C VAL A 82 4.86 -2.85 -0.10
N SER A 83 4.22 -3.90 -0.61
CA SER A 83 4.87 -5.07 -1.19
C SER A 83 4.52 -5.23 -2.67
N PHE A 84 5.53 -5.48 -3.50
CA PHE A 84 5.40 -5.76 -4.93
C PHE A 84 5.84 -7.20 -5.21
N TYR A 85 5.36 -7.75 -6.31
CA TYR A 85 5.46 -9.18 -6.60
C TYR A 85 5.89 -9.43 -8.05
N PRO A 86 6.50 -10.59 -8.31
CA PRO A 86 6.66 -11.09 -9.67
C PRO A 86 5.31 -11.21 -10.41
N PRO A 87 5.30 -11.10 -11.76
CA PRO A 87 4.06 -11.08 -12.55
C PRO A 87 3.13 -12.27 -12.37
N GLU A 88 3.65 -13.45 -12.03
CA GLU A 88 2.88 -14.67 -11.79
C GLU A 88 1.89 -14.55 -10.61
N TYR A 89 2.13 -13.63 -9.68
CA TYR A 89 1.23 -13.38 -8.55
C TYR A 89 0.09 -12.40 -8.86
N LYS A 90 -0.02 -11.89 -10.09
CA LYS A 90 -1.06 -10.92 -10.47
C LYS A 90 -2.48 -11.38 -10.12
N ARG A 91 -2.75 -12.69 -10.25
CA ARG A 91 -4.05 -13.27 -9.88
C ARG A 91 -4.29 -13.20 -8.36
N ALA A 92 -3.25 -13.47 -7.56
CA ALA A 92 -3.33 -13.35 -6.10
C ALA A 92 -3.62 -11.90 -5.67
N LEU A 93 -2.94 -10.93 -6.28
CA LEU A 93 -3.19 -9.52 -6.04
C LEU A 93 -4.63 -9.12 -6.40
N GLY A 94 -5.14 -9.60 -7.51
CA GLY A 94 -6.54 -9.40 -7.93
C GLY A 94 -7.53 -9.95 -6.90
N TYR A 95 -7.25 -11.14 -6.36
CA TYR A 95 -8.07 -11.76 -5.31
C TYR A 95 -8.07 -10.92 -4.01
N ILE A 96 -6.88 -10.52 -3.53
CA ILE A 96 -6.74 -9.65 -2.35
C ILE A 96 -7.50 -8.32 -2.52
N GLY A 97 -7.49 -7.74 -3.72
CA GLY A 97 -8.17 -6.49 -4.04
C GLY A 97 -9.70 -6.59 -4.11
N SER A 98 -10.23 -7.75 -4.46
CA SER A 98 -11.68 -7.97 -4.68
C SER A 98 -12.41 -8.60 -3.48
N HIS A 99 -11.70 -9.11 -2.49
CA HIS A 99 -12.29 -9.76 -1.31
C HIS A 99 -12.01 -8.97 -0.03
N SER A 100 -12.97 -8.97 0.90
CA SER A 100 -12.82 -8.33 2.21
C SER A 100 -12.20 -9.30 3.21
N GLY A 101 -11.26 -8.80 4.03
CA GLY A 101 -10.76 -9.54 5.18
C GLY A 101 -11.79 -9.73 6.31
N ARG A 102 -12.95 -9.06 6.22
CA ARG A 102 -14.08 -9.32 7.12
C ARG A 102 -14.79 -10.65 6.83
N ASP A 103 -14.64 -11.15 5.59
CA ASP A 103 -15.35 -12.36 5.13
C ASP A 103 -14.50 -13.63 5.30
N GLY A 104 -13.24 -13.51 5.74
CA GLY A 104 -12.35 -14.64 5.98
C GLY A 104 -10.89 -14.34 5.67
N ASP A 105 -10.05 -15.37 5.78
CA ASP A 105 -8.61 -15.26 5.47
C ASP A 105 -8.35 -15.27 3.96
N LYS A 106 -8.42 -14.08 3.39
CA LYS A 106 -8.18 -13.89 1.95
C LYS A 106 -6.72 -14.07 1.55
N THR A 107 -5.77 -13.96 2.47
CA THR A 107 -4.35 -14.15 2.18
C THR A 107 -4.01 -15.61 1.97
N ALA A 108 -4.51 -16.48 2.83
CA ALA A 108 -4.41 -17.92 2.64
C ALA A 108 -5.15 -18.38 1.36
N ALA A 109 -6.36 -17.85 1.11
CA ALA A 109 -7.11 -18.15 -0.10
C ALA A 109 -6.42 -17.70 -1.40
N ALA A 110 -5.64 -16.62 -1.33
CA ALA A 110 -4.82 -16.14 -2.44
C ALA A 110 -3.50 -16.92 -2.62
N GLY A 111 -3.16 -17.82 -1.69
CA GLY A 111 -1.91 -18.58 -1.71
C GLY A 111 -0.69 -17.74 -1.32
N LEU A 112 -0.88 -16.72 -0.48
CA LEU A 112 0.20 -15.88 0.02
C LEU A 112 0.55 -16.27 1.45
N THR A 113 1.85 -16.29 1.76
CA THR A 113 2.40 -16.69 3.06
C THR A 113 2.83 -15.46 3.85
N PRO A 114 2.09 -15.06 4.91
CA PRO A 114 2.45 -13.89 5.70
C PRO A 114 3.74 -14.12 6.49
N VAL A 115 4.58 -13.11 6.54
CA VAL A 115 5.87 -13.10 7.27
C VAL A 115 6.01 -11.79 8.03
N ALA A 116 6.47 -11.88 9.28
CA ALA A 116 6.80 -10.68 10.04
C ALA A 116 7.99 -9.94 9.40
N PHE A 117 7.88 -8.63 9.30
CA PHE A 117 8.94 -7.75 8.84
C PHE A 117 9.02 -6.51 9.74
N GLY A 118 9.98 -6.50 10.64
CA GLY A 118 10.03 -5.53 11.73
C GLY A 118 8.73 -5.55 12.54
N GLN A 119 8.06 -4.40 12.65
CA GLN A 119 6.76 -4.27 13.31
C GLN A 119 5.57 -4.46 12.34
N GLY A 120 5.83 -4.75 11.08
CA GLY A 120 4.81 -4.95 10.05
C GLY A 120 4.73 -6.39 9.56
N VAL A 121 3.93 -6.60 8.53
CA VAL A 121 3.73 -7.88 7.87
C VAL A 121 3.96 -7.73 6.36
N THR A 122 4.70 -8.66 5.78
CA THR A 122 4.84 -8.82 4.34
C THR A 122 4.50 -10.26 3.95
N TYR A 123 4.86 -10.69 2.76
CA TYR A 123 4.61 -12.04 2.25
C TYR A 123 5.89 -12.62 1.65
N ALA A 124 6.10 -13.92 1.85
CA ALA A 124 7.29 -14.63 1.38
C ALA A 124 7.47 -14.48 -0.15
N GLU A 125 6.37 -14.38 -0.88
CA GLU A 125 6.29 -14.27 -2.34
C GLU A 125 6.65 -12.87 -2.87
N ALA A 126 6.70 -11.85 -2.01
CA ALA A 126 7.08 -10.50 -2.41
C ALA A 126 8.55 -10.43 -2.82
N ASN A 127 8.84 -9.71 -3.91
CA ASN A 127 10.20 -9.47 -4.36
C ASN A 127 10.74 -8.07 -4.00
N LEU A 128 9.85 -7.14 -3.67
CA LEU A 128 10.19 -5.84 -3.12
C LEU A 128 9.18 -5.48 -2.03
N THR A 129 9.66 -5.11 -0.85
CA THR A 129 8.81 -4.63 0.24
C THR A 129 9.46 -3.43 0.92
N PHE A 130 8.68 -2.37 1.09
CA PHE A 130 9.00 -1.23 1.93
C PHE A 130 8.27 -1.37 3.27
N LEU A 131 8.99 -1.36 4.38
CA LEU A 131 8.43 -1.15 5.72
C LEU A 131 8.39 0.34 6.00
N CYS A 132 7.22 0.83 6.36
CA CYS A 132 6.95 2.25 6.48
C CYS A 132 6.46 2.63 7.87
N LYS A 133 7.04 3.71 8.43
CA LYS A 133 6.47 4.41 9.56
C LYS A 133 5.49 5.46 9.05
N LYS A 134 4.22 5.37 9.46
CA LYS A 134 3.21 6.34 9.07
C LYS A 134 3.56 7.73 9.63
N LEU A 135 3.65 8.72 8.76
CA LEU A 135 3.94 10.11 9.12
C LEU A 135 2.76 11.04 8.92
N TYR A 136 1.84 10.68 8.01
CA TYR A 136 0.69 11.51 7.70
C TYR A 136 -0.42 10.67 7.09
N GLN A 137 -1.66 11.06 7.35
CA GLN A 137 -2.84 10.57 6.65
C GLN A 137 -3.84 11.70 6.47
N HIS A 138 -4.49 11.74 5.32
CA HIS A 138 -5.58 12.66 5.07
C HIS A 138 -6.43 12.17 3.91
N GLN A 139 -7.74 12.22 4.08
CA GLN A 139 -8.67 11.96 2.98
C GLN A 139 -8.68 13.16 2.03
N PHE A 140 -8.70 12.92 0.72
CA PHE A 140 -8.91 14.01 -0.22
C PHE A 140 -10.26 14.70 0.05
N THR A 141 -10.28 16.01 -0.02
CA THR A 141 -11.52 16.78 0.05
C THR A 141 -12.24 16.67 -1.30
N ALA A 142 -13.49 16.20 -1.30
CA ALA A 142 -14.22 15.95 -2.55
C ALA A 142 -14.33 17.21 -3.41
N GLU A 143 -14.56 18.37 -2.77
CA GLU A 143 -14.73 19.67 -3.42
C GLU A 143 -13.43 20.20 -4.05
N ASP A 144 -12.26 19.74 -3.56
CA ASP A 144 -10.95 20.13 -4.09
C ASP A 144 -10.53 19.29 -5.31
N LEU A 145 -11.25 18.19 -5.59
CA LEU A 145 -10.99 17.36 -6.76
C LEU A 145 -11.49 18.05 -8.04
N ALA A 146 -10.72 17.92 -9.12
CA ALA A 146 -11.17 18.39 -10.44
C ALA A 146 -12.50 17.71 -10.84
N PRO A 147 -13.38 18.39 -11.60
CA PRO A 147 -14.70 17.86 -11.95
C PRO A 147 -14.66 16.48 -12.62
N GLU A 148 -13.68 16.22 -13.47
CA GLU A 148 -13.50 14.91 -14.11
C GLU A 148 -13.13 13.81 -13.13
N VAL A 149 -12.44 14.14 -12.03
CA VAL A 149 -12.08 13.17 -10.97
C VAL A 149 -13.30 12.88 -10.10
N GLN A 150 -14.11 13.90 -9.77
CA GLN A 150 -15.39 13.71 -9.08
C GLN A 150 -16.34 12.82 -9.90
N ALA A 151 -16.46 13.08 -11.21
CA ALA A 151 -17.26 12.27 -12.13
C ALA A 151 -16.75 10.82 -12.23
N TYR A 152 -15.43 10.61 -12.19
CA TYR A 152 -14.83 9.29 -12.17
C TYR A 152 -15.27 8.49 -10.94
N TYR A 153 -15.20 9.04 -9.72
CA TYR A 153 -15.68 8.37 -8.52
C TYR A 153 -17.18 8.06 -8.60
N ALA A 154 -17.97 9.01 -8.98
CA ALA A 154 -19.42 8.85 -9.10
C ALA A 154 -19.83 7.78 -10.13
N SER A 155 -19.03 7.56 -11.17
CA SER A 155 -19.29 6.58 -12.23
C SER A 155 -18.83 5.15 -11.91
N MET A 156 -18.13 4.92 -10.79
CA MET A 156 -17.48 3.65 -10.47
C MET A 156 -17.94 3.02 -9.14
N PRO A 157 -19.28 2.97 -8.85
CA PRO A 157 -19.76 2.47 -7.55
C PRO A 157 -19.41 0.99 -7.30
N GLN A 158 -19.19 0.21 -8.35
CA GLN A 158 -18.78 -1.20 -8.25
C GLN A 158 -17.33 -1.37 -7.75
N VAL A 159 -16.49 -0.35 -7.93
CA VAL A 159 -15.07 -0.34 -7.49
C VAL A 159 -14.91 0.46 -6.21
N TYR A 160 -15.59 1.60 -6.14
CA TYR A 160 -15.63 2.54 -5.02
C TYR A 160 -17.05 2.63 -4.50
N PRO A 161 -17.47 1.67 -3.67
CA PRO A 161 -18.84 1.62 -3.17
C PRO A 161 -19.15 2.84 -2.30
N ASP A 162 -20.42 3.21 -2.27
CA ASP A 162 -20.87 4.24 -1.35
C ASP A 162 -20.48 3.91 0.09
N PHE A 163 -20.00 4.91 0.78
CA PHE A 163 -19.54 4.82 2.15
C PHE A 163 -19.97 6.09 2.89
N HIS A 164 -20.66 5.92 4.02
CA HIS A 164 -21.22 7.03 4.80
C HIS A 164 -22.10 8.02 3.98
N GLY A 165 -22.93 7.49 3.09
CA GLY A 165 -23.96 8.29 2.40
C GLY A 165 -23.58 8.81 1.03
N GLY A 166 -22.54 8.32 0.40
CA GLY A 166 -22.16 8.65 -0.98
C GLY A 166 -20.78 8.11 -1.35
N TRP A 167 -20.34 8.42 -2.57
CA TRP A 167 -18.98 8.11 -2.95
C TRP A 167 -17.98 8.92 -2.11
N GLN A 168 -16.86 8.32 -1.83
CA GLN A 168 -15.79 8.92 -1.03
C GLN A 168 -14.47 8.91 -1.81
N PRO A 169 -13.66 9.98 -1.74
CA PRO A 169 -12.32 9.94 -2.28
C PRO A 169 -11.40 9.11 -1.39
N HIS A 170 -10.25 8.73 -1.93
CA HIS A 170 -9.24 7.97 -1.22
C HIS A 170 -8.61 8.76 -0.06
N ILE A 171 -8.09 8.02 0.90
CA ILE A 171 -7.20 8.53 1.94
C ILE A 171 -5.76 8.32 1.49
N ALA A 172 -4.97 9.38 1.52
CA ALA A 172 -3.52 9.31 1.32
C ALA A 172 -2.84 8.93 2.65
N PHE A 173 -2.04 7.87 2.62
CA PHE A 173 -1.18 7.47 3.73
C PHE A 173 0.27 7.66 3.31
N VAL A 174 0.99 8.55 3.99
CA VAL A 174 2.40 8.85 3.75
C VAL A 174 3.24 8.17 4.81
N GLY A 175 4.12 7.27 4.39
CA GLY A 175 5.05 6.56 5.26
C GLY A 175 6.51 6.88 4.94
N GLU A 176 7.32 7.09 5.98
CA GLU A 176 8.77 7.05 5.87
C GLU A 176 9.21 5.61 5.68
N ILE A 177 9.98 5.34 4.64
CA ILE A 177 10.60 4.03 4.43
C ILE A 177 11.71 3.85 5.47
N ILE A 178 11.51 2.92 6.40
CA ILE A 178 12.43 2.64 7.50
C ILE A 178 13.19 1.33 7.34
N ASP A 179 12.71 0.43 6.46
CA ASP A 179 13.42 -0.79 6.09
C ASP A 179 12.96 -1.28 4.70
N VAL A 180 13.77 -2.08 4.02
CA VAL A 180 13.53 -2.56 2.65
C VAL A 180 13.98 -4.01 2.49
N ILE A 181 13.10 -4.84 1.92
CA ILE A 181 13.48 -6.12 1.31
C ILE A 181 13.42 -5.94 -0.21
N ASP A 182 14.51 -6.17 -0.90
CA ASP A 182 14.54 -6.15 -2.38
C ASP A 182 15.31 -7.36 -2.89
N LYS A 183 14.58 -8.30 -3.48
CA LYS A 183 15.09 -9.56 -4.04
C LYS A 183 15.21 -9.53 -5.57
N ARG A 184 15.01 -8.35 -6.19
CA ARG A 184 14.98 -8.19 -7.65
C ARG A 184 16.38 -8.15 -8.24
#